data_5b9f682610234018ef74c650bfdad577
#
_entry.id   5b9f682610234018ef74c650bfdad577
#
_cell.length_a   1.000
_cell.length_b   1.000
_cell.length_c   1.000
_cell.angle_alpha   90.00
_cell.angle_beta   90.00
_cell.angle_gamma   90.00
#
_symmetry.space_group_name_H-M   'P 1'
#
loop_
_entity.id
_entity.type
_entity.pdbx_description
1 polymer ?
#
loop_
_entity_poly.entity_id
_entity_poly.type
_entity_poly.pdbx_seq_one_letter_code
_entity_poly.pdbx_strand_id
1 'polypeptide(L)'
;MSAKFNFEIAVIGIDIGKNSFHIVGLDRRGAIVLRQRWSRGQVETRLANLPPCLIGMEACVGAHHLSRKLTSLGHDARLMPAKYVRPYSRGQKNDFRDAEAIAEAVQRPTMKFVATKSAEQLDLPRPPSSVSFA
;
A
#
# COMPACT_ATOMS: atom_id res chain seq x y z
N MET A 1 6.51 -8.28 23.79
CA MET A 1 6.94 -8.22 23.33
C MET A 1 6.75 -8.47 22.22
N SER A 2 6.91 -8.28 21.74
CA SER A 2 6.63 -8.36 20.49
C SER A 2 7.44 -9.26 19.80
N ALA A 3 7.67 -10.33 20.34
CA ALA A 3 8.47 -11.38 19.73
C ALA A 3 7.92 -11.81 18.40
N LYS A 4 6.63 -11.62 18.17
CA LYS A 4 6.04 -11.97 16.90
C LYS A 4 6.56 -11.13 15.73
N PHE A 5 7.30 -10.07 15.99
CA PHE A 5 7.90 -9.25 14.94
C PHE A 5 9.41 -9.31 14.99
N ASN A 6 9.96 -10.48 15.27
CA ASN A 6 11.40 -10.67 15.26
C ASN A 6 11.99 -10.57 13.87
N PHE A 7 11.21 -10.90 12.86
CA PHE A 7 11.71 -10.82 11.49
C PHE A 7 11.58 -9.40 10.98
N GLU A 8 12.43 -9.09 10.04
CA GLU A 8 12.48 -7.78 9.43
C GLU A 8 11.53 -7.73 8.24
N ILE A 9 10.61 -6.81 8.26
CA ILE A 9 9.72 -6.59 7.12
C ILE A 9 10.31 -5.45 6.30
N ALA A 10 10.65 -5.75 5.05
CA ALA A 10 11.22 -4.74 4.16
C ALA A 10 10.14 -4.01 3.38
N VAL A 11 9.09 -4.72 2.96
CA VAL A 11 8.05 -4.11 2.16
C VAL A 11 6.70 -4.76 2.48
N ILE A 12 5.65 -3.95 2.40
CA ILE A 12 4.29 -4.41 2.63
C ILE A 12 3.43 -4.03 1.43
N GLY A 13 2.63 -4.99 0.96
CA GLY A 13 1.58 -4.71 -0.01
C GLY A 13 0.23 -4.79 0.67
N ILE A 14 -0.62 -3.81 0.39
CA ILE A 14 -1.96 -3.74 0.96
C ILE A 14 -2.98 -3.75 -0.17
N ASP A 15 -3.84 -4.75 -0.16
CA ASP A 15 -4.97 -4.80 -1.08
C ASP A 15 -6.20 -4.33 -0.31
N ILE A 16 -6.76 -3.21 -0.75
CA ILE A 16 -7.86 -2.56 -0.06
C ILE A 16 -9.17 -3.12 -0.56
N GLY A 17 -9.85 -3.87 0.30
CA GLY A 17 -11.15 -4.40 0.00
C GLY A 17 -12.26 -3.58 0.62
N LYS A 18 -13.49 -4.02 0.41
CA LYS A 18 -14.66 -3.33 0.92
C LYS A 18 -14.69 -3.29 2.44
N ASN A 19 -14.52 -4.43 3.05
CA ASN A 19 -14.69 -4.57 4.49
C ASN A 19 -13.42 -4.97 5.21
N SER A 20 -12.40 -5.32 4.47
CA SER A 20 -11.16 -5.77 5.09
C SER A 20 -10.01 -5.51 4.13
N PHE A 21 -8.82 -5.49 4.71
CA PHE A 21 -7.60 -5.22 3.99
C PHE A 21 -6.74 -6.47 4.06
N HIS A 22 -6.19 -6.87 2.93
CA HIS A 22 -5.29 -8.02 2.87
C HIS A 22 -3.87 -7.51 2.85
N ILE A 23 -3.05 -8.02 3.74
CA ILE A 23 -1.72 -7.52 3.99
C ILE A 23 -0.71 -8.64 3.72
N VAL A 24 0.29 -8.34 2.89
CA VAL A 24 1.40 -9.24 2.69
C VAL A 24 2.69 -8.46 2.94
N GLY A 25 3.52 -8.97 3.84
CA GLY A 25 4.81 -8.39 4.12
C GLY A 25 5.92 -9.31 3.66
N LEU A 26 6.94 -8.74 3.03
CA LEU A 26 8.09 -9.48 2.53
C LEU A 26 9.34 -9.02 3.24
N ASP A 27 10.28 -9.95 3.45
CA ASP A 27 11.58 -9.58 3.97
C ASP A 27 12.49 -9.14 2.81
N ARG A 28 13.74 -8.87 3.10
CA ARG A 28 14.68 -8.40 2.10
C ARG A 28 14.94 -9.40 1.00
N ARG A 29 14.71 -10.67 1.26
CA ARG A 29 14.90 -11.74 0.28
C ARG A 29 13.68 -11.96 -0.57
N GLY A 30 12.56 -11.28 -0.24
CA GLY A 30 11.31 -11.49 -0.94
C GLY A 30 10.46 -12.62 -0.38
N ALA A 31 10.84 -13.18 0.76
CA ALA A 31 10.05 -14.21 1.40
C ALA A 31 8.88 -13.60 2.14
N ILE A 32 7.72 -14.26 2.09
CA ILE A 32 6.54 -13.78 2.79
C ILE A 32 6.72 -14.06 4.28
N VAL A 33 6.75 -12.98 5.06
CA VAL A 33 6.89 -13.09 6.53
C VAL A 33 5.66 -12.56 7.25
N LEU A 34 4.71 -12.00 6.52
CA LEU A 34 3.45 -11.53 7.10
C LEU A 34 2.36 -11.75 6.08
N ARG A 35 1.24 -12.33 6.49
CA ARG A 35 0.09 -12.57 5.62
C ARG A 35 -1.14 -12.57 6.49
N GLN A 36 -1.82 -11.44 6.53
CA GLN A 36 -2.93 -11.21 7.45
C GLN A 36 -4.06 -10.45 6.76
N ARG A 37 -5.25 -10.62 7.29
CA ARG A 37 -6.39 -9.82 6.89
C ARG A 37 -6.79 -8.97 8.09
N TRP A 38 -6.82 -7.66 7.89
CA TRP A 38 -7.09 -6.72 8.98
C TRP A 38 -8.28 -5.85 8.64
N SER A 39 -8.97 -5.37 9.66
CA SER A 39 -9.94 -4.31 9.52
C SER A 39 -9.21 -2.98 9.34
N ARG A 40 -9.94 -1.96 8.94
CA ARG A 40 -9.34 -0.64 8.75
C ARG A 40 -8.65 -0.15 10.02
N GLY A 41 -9.33 -0.28 11.17
CA GLY A 41 -8.72 0.17 12.42
C GLY A 41 -7.48 -0.61 12.78
N GLN A 42 -7.48 -1.91 12.49
CA GLN A 42 -6.32 -2.73 12.78
C GLN A 42 -5.12 -2.35 11.90
N VAL A 43 -5.35 -1.97 10.64
CA VAL A 43 -4.26 -1.59 9.77
C VAL A 43 -3.47 -0.44 10.39
N GLU A 44 -4.16 0.60 10.81
CA GLU A 44 -3.49 1.76 11.37
C GLU A 44 -2.78 1.42 12.68
N THR A 45 -3.45 0.68 13.55
CA THR A 45 -2.87 0.35 14.85
C THR A 45 -1.66 -0.55 14.71
N ARG A 46 -1.77 -1.57 13.87
CA ARG A 46 -0.68 -2.54 13.75
C ARG A 46 0.51 -1.95 13.01
N LEU A 47 0.26 -1.14 11.99
CA LEU A 47 1.37 -0.54 11.24
C LEU A 47 2.04 0.58 12.04
N ALA A 48 1.33 1.19 12.99
CA ALA A 48 1.95 2.15 13.90
C ALA A 48 2.98 1.50 14.79
N ASN A 49 2.86 0.19 15.02
CA ASN A 49 3.76 -0.54 15.90
C ASN A 49 4.90 -1.23 15.15
N LEU A 50 4.98 -1.05 13.84
CA LEU A 50 6.07 -1.63 13.04
C LEU A 50 7.12 -0.57 12.75
N PRO A 51 8.39 -0.98 12.63
CA PRO A 51 9.41 -0.04 12.15
C PRO A 51 9.05 0.47 10.77
N PRO A 52 9.50 1.67 10.41
CA PRO A 52 9.20 2.22 9.09
C PRO A 52 9.62 1.27 7.97
N CYS A 53 8.76 1.13 6.98
CA CYS A 53 9.06 0.27 5.83
C CYS A 53 8.36 0.83 4.60
N LEU A 54 8.68 0.25 3.44
CA LEU A 54 8.04 0.60 2.18
C LEU A 54 6.68 -0.07 2.11
N ILE A 55 5.63 0.70 1.81
CA ILE A 55 4.27 0.17 1.74
C ILE A 55 3.66 0.57 0.40
N GLY A 56 3.17 -0.43 -0.34
CA GLY A 56 2.53 -0.20 -1.63
C GLY A 56 1.05 -0.44 -1.58
N MET A 57 0.32 0.31 -2.40
CA MET A 57 -1.13 0.18 -2.56
C MET A 57 -1.52 0.57 -3.97
N GLU A 58 -2.62 0.01 -4.47
CA GLU A 58 -3.20 0.51 -5.71
C GLU A 58 -3.94 1.80 -5.43
N ALA A 59 -3.82 2.76 -6.34
CA ALA A 59 -4.43 4.07 -6.16
C ALA A 59 -5.95 3.99 -6.19
N CYS A 60 -6.58 4.50 -5.15
CA CYS A 60 -8.03 4.66 -5.05
C CYS A 60 -8.27 5.65 -3.91
N VAL A 61 -9.52 6.05 -3.72
CA VAL A 61 -9.82 7.05 -2.69
C VAL A 61 -9.36 6.57 -1.32
N GLY A 62 -9.68 5.32 -0.98
CA GLY A 62 -9.27 4.77 0.31
C GLY A 62 -7.76 4.71 0.47
N ALA A 63 -7.05 4.44 -0.63
CA ALA A 63 -5.59 4.38 -0.58
C ALA A 63 -4.98 5.74 -0.31
N HIS A 64 -5.56 6.82 -0.84
CA HIS A 64 -5.05 8.16 -0.56
C HIS A 64 -5.18 8.50 0.92
N HIS A 65 -6.32 8.19 1.53
CA HIS A 65 -6.51 8.40 2.95
C HIS A 65 -5.52 7.59 3.77
N LEU A 66 -5.38 6.32 3.45
CA LEU A 66 -4.47 5.44 4.18
C LEU A 66 -3.03 5.86 3.99
N SER A 67 -2.66 6.25 2.77
CA SER A 67 -1.29 6.69 2.48
C SER A 67 -0.90 7.88 3.35
N ARG A 68 -1.80 8.85 3.51
CA ARG A 68 -1.52 10.00 4.38
C ARG A 68 -1.28 9.54 5.82
N LYS A 69 -2.12 8.63 6.29
CA LYS A 69 -1.99 8.14 7.67
C LYS A 69 -0.67 7.38 7.85
N LEU A 70 -0.35 6.50 6.93
CA LEU A 70 0.88 5.71 7.03
C LEU A 70 2.12 6.58 6.93
N THR A 71 2.08 7.61 6.09
CA THR A 71 3.18 8.54 5.99
C THR A 71 3.37 9.28 7.32
N SER A 72 2.28 9.65 7.98
CA SER A 72 2.37 10.32 9.27
C SER A 72 2.95 9.40 10.35
N LEU A 73 2.86 8.09 10.16
CA LEU A 73 3.44 7.12 11.08
C LEU A 73 4.90 6.82 10.77
N GLY A 74 5.45 7.44 9.73
CA GLY A 74 6.86 7.26 9.38
C GLY A 74 7.13 6.28 8.26
N HIS A 75 6.11 5.65 7.70
CA HIS A 75 6.29 4.69 6.61
C HIS A 75 6.43 5.40 5.27
N ASP A 76 7.09 4.73 4.32
CA ASP A 76 7.19 5.20 2.95
C ASP A 76 6.02 4.59 2.17
N ALA A 77 4.88 5.27 2.17
CA ALA A 77 3.67 4.77 1.53
C ALA A 77 3.61 5.29 0.09
N ARG A 78 3.39 4.39 -0.86
CA ARG A 78 3.37 4.73 -2.28
C ARG A 78 2.16 4.14 -2.97
N LEU A 79 1.60 4.90 -3.90
CA LEU A 79 0.41 4.51 -4.64
C LEU A 79 0.79 4.21 -6.09
N MET A 80 0.23 3.15 -6.64
CA MET A 80 0.51 2.73 -8.00
C MET A 80 -0.77 2.61 -8.81
N PRO A 81 -0.77 3.01 -10.08
CA PRO A 81 -1.92 2.69 -10.94
C PRO A 81 -2.07 1.18 -11.08
N ALA A 82 -3.31 0.72 -11.11
CA ALA A 82 -3.61 -0.71 -11.18
C ALA A 82 -2.92 -1.37 -12.38
N LYS A 83 -2.84 -0.67 -13.50
CA LYS A 83 -2.26 -1.25 -14.72
C LYS A 83 -0.79 -1.62 -14.55
N TYR A 84 -0.10 -1.00 -13.62
CA TYR A 84 1.31 -1.32 -13.39
C TYR A 84 1.47 -2.46 -12.38
N VAL A 85 0.42 -2.81 -11.66
CA VAL A 85 0.46 -3.93 -10.72
C VAL A 85 0.12 -5.25 -11.41
N ARG A 86 -0.77 -5.22 -12.39
CA ARG A 86 -1.25 -6.43 -13.05
C ARG A 86 -0.16 -7.39 -13.53
N PRO A 87 0.95 -6.90 -14.11
CA PRO A 87 1.97 -7.84 -14.58
C PRO A 87 2.59 -8.71 -13.49
N TYR A 88 2.42 -8.33 -12.24
CA TYR A 88 2.99 -9.08 -11.11
C TYR A 88 1.99 -10.04 -10.48
N SER A 89 0.74 -10.02 -10.94
CA SER A 89 -0.27 -10.97 -10.47
C SER A 89 0.01 -12.34 -11.07
N ARG A 90 -0.20 -13.37 -10.27
CA ARG A 90 0.07 -14.76 -10.70
C ARG A 90 -1.11 -15.64 -10.40
N GLY A 91 -1.41 -16.52 -11.33
CA GLY A 91 -2.45 -17.52 -11.14
C GLY A 91 -3.82 -16.89 -10.98
N GLN A 92 -4.67 -17.59 -10.24
CA GLN A 92 -6.02 -17.12 -10.01
C GLN A 92 -6.00 -15.90 -9.12
N LYS A 93 -6.87 -14.96 -9.43
CA LYS A 93 -6.99 -13.75 -8.65
C LYS A 93 -7.60 -14.07 -7.29
N ASN A 94 -6.93 -13.64 -6.24
CA ASN A 94 -7.48 -13.65 -4.90
C ASN A 94 -6.80 -12.54 -4.11
N ASP A 95 -7.38 -12.22 -2.97
CA ASP A 95 -6.99 -11.01 -2.24
C ASP A 95 -5.55 -11.04 -1.74
N PHE A 96 -5.06 -12.20 -1.32
CA PHE A 96 -3.67 -12.29 -0.87
C PHE A 96 -2.70 -12.26 -2.04
N ARG A 97 -3.08 -12.84 -3.16
CA ARG A 97 -2.24 -12.75 -4.35
C ARG A 97 -2.17 -11.33 -4.87
N ASP A 98 -3.27 -10.58 -4.75
CA ASP A 98 -3.27 -9.17 -5.12
C ASP A 98 -2.35 -8.37 -4.20
N ALA A 99 -2.39 -8.63 -2.89
CA ALA A 99 -1.51 -7.95 -1.96
C ALA A 99 -0.05 -8.32 -2.21
N GLU A 100 0.22 -9.56 -2.55
CA GLU A 100 1.57 -9.99 -2.89
C GLU A 100 2.07 -9.30 -4.16
N ALA A 101 1.22 -9.20 -5.17
CA ALA A 101 1.58 -8.51 -6.41
C ALA A 101 1.90 -7.05 -6.15
N ILE A 102 1.14 -6.41 -5.28
CA ILE A 102 1.37 -5.03 -4.90
C ILE A 102 2.72 -4.89 -4.20
N ALA A 103 3.05 -5.81 -3.30
CA ALA A 103 4.34 -5.79 -2.61
C ALA A 103 5.50 -5.96 -3.57
N GLU A 104 5.34 -6.81 -4.57
CA GLU A 104 6.35 -6.98 -5.61
C GLU A 104 6.51 -5.72 -6.44
N ALA A 105 5.39 -5.19 -6.89
CA ALA A 105 5.41 -4.07 -7.82
C ALA A 105 6.01 -2.80 -7.23
N VAL A 106 5.75 -2.54 -5.96
CA VAL A 106 6.18 -1.29 -5.33
C VAL A 106 7.70 -1.20 -5.20
N GLN A 107 8.38 -2.33 -5.27
CA GLN A 107 9.85 -2.38 -5.16
C GLN A 107 10.56 -2.12 -6.48
N ARG A 108 9.86 -2.08 -7.59
CA ARG A 108 10.49 -2.01 -8.90
C ARG A 108 11.06 -0.62 -9.15
N PRO A 109 12.32 -0.52 -9.61
CA PRO A 109 12.95 0.79 -9.83
C PRO A 109 12.26 1.63 -10.89
N THR A 110 11.59 0.98 -11.85
CA THR A 110 10.93 1.69 -12.94
C THR A 110 9.46 1.96 -12.66
N MET A 111 8.99 1.64 -11.47
CA MET A 111 7.57 1.84 -11.14
C MET A 111 7.25 3.33 -11.08
N LYS A 112 6.12 3.69 -11.67
CA LYS A 112 5.64 5.07 -11.65
C LYS A 112 4.54 5.18 -10.61
N PHE A 113 4.70 6.12 -9.70
CA PHE A 113 3.80 6.27 -8.58
C PHE A 113 2.83 7.41 -8.80
N VAL A 114 1.67 7.30 -8.14
CA VAL A 114 0.67 8.37 -8.12
C VAL A 114 0.89 9.17 -6.84
N ALA A 115 0.89 10.49 -6.96
CA ALA A 115 1.05 11.34 -5.79
C ALA A 115 -0.14 11.18 -4.85
N THR A 116 0.13 11.12 -3.56
CA THR A 116 -0.91 11.07 -2.55
C THR A 116 -1.63 12.41 -2.50
N LYS A 117 -2.96 12.37 -2.63
CA LYS A 117 -3.77 13.58 -2.61
C LYS A 117 -4.22 13.88 -1.19
N SER A 118 -4.29 15.17 -0.86
CA SER A 118 -4.81 15.59 0.42
C SER A 118 -6.32 15.37 0.47
N ALA A 119 -6.90 15.46 1.67
CA ALA A 119 -8.35 15.37 1.80
C ALA A 119 -9.03 16.46 1.00
N GLU A 120 -8.46 17.67 1.02
CA GLU A 120 -9.00 18.78 0.25
C GLU A 120 -9.01 18.48 -1.24
N GLN A 121 -7.93 17.94 -1.75
CA GLN A 121 -7.84 17.62 -3.17
C GLN A 121 -8.85 16.56 -3.59
N LEU A 122 -9.14 15.63 -2.73
CA LEU A 122 -10.11 14.59 -3.04
C LEU A 122 -11.55 15.12 -2.99
N ASP A 123 -11.81 16.12 -2.16
CA ASP A 123 -13.14 16.66 -1.98
C ASP A 123 -13.48 17.76 -2.99
N LEU A 124 -12.48 18.37 -3.60
CA LEU A 124 -12.71 19.44 -4.54
C LEU A 124 -13.07 18.90 -5.92
N PRO A 125 -13.91 19.63 -6.67
CA PRO A 125 -14.16 19.26 -8.04
C PRO A 125 -12.87 19.26 -8.83
N ARG A 126 -12.79 18.38 -9.80
CA ARG A 126 -11.63 18.31 -10.65
C ARG A 126 -11.50 19.60 -11.45
N PRO A 127 -10.34 20.25 -11.46
CA PRO A 127 -10.17 21.44 -12.28
C PRO A 127 -10.19 21.09 -13.76
N PRO A 128 -10.51 22.09 -14.61
CA PRO A 128 -10.44 21.86 -16.06
C PRO A 128 -9.05 21.43 -16.48
N SER A 129 -8.98 20.58 -17.48
CA SER A 129 -7.69 20.08 -17.92
C SER A 129 -6.78 21.18 -18.46
N SER A 130 -7.35 22.31 -18.85
CA SER A 130 -6.57 23.45 -19.32
C SER A 130 -5.85 24.18 -18.22
N VAL A 131 -6.21 23.92 -16.96
CA VAL A 131 -5.54 24.56 -15.82
C VAL A 131 -4.20 23.88 -15.62
N SER A 132 -3.15 24.68 -15.69
CA SER A 132 -1.81 24.18 -15.53
C SER A 132 -1.33 24.33 -14.10
N PHE A 133 -0.65 23.32 -13.62
CA PHE A 133 -0.10 23.33 -12.27
C PHE A 133 1.40 23.07 -12.34
N ALA A 134 2.00 23.74 -13.24
CA ALA A 134 3.44 23.60 -13.40
C ALA A 134 4.19 24.01 -12.15
#